data_35a701cabd2306335f234c49a199cc87
#
_entry.id   35a701cabd2306335f234c49a199cc87
#
_cell.length_a   1.000
_cell.length_b   1.000
_cell.length_c   1.000
_cell.angle_alpha   90.00
_cell.angle_beta   90.00
_cell.angle_gamma   90.00
#
_symmetry.space_group_name_H-M   'P 1'
#
loop_
_entity.id
_entity.type
_entity.pdbx_description
1 polymer ?
#
loop_
_entity_poly.entity_id
_entity_poly.type
_entity_poly.pdbx_seq_one_letter_code
_entity_poly.pdbx_strand_id
1 'polypeptide(L)'
;MNGCRNKKNFFFKILFFIFILYPHTSSSDINKELKEINANIIFLRHSIAPGFGDPDYFNLNNCSTQRNLNAEGILQSKNIGAYFKSNNLRFSEVLSSEWCRCKDTSSLAFGSFETKNFLNSFYSSKFAKNKNSQMLDLRKYIKNFKSKKNLVLVTHYVVISEALNYAPSSGEIVISDKKFNIIGTFKTNY
;
A
#
# COMPACT_ATOMS: atom_id res chain seq x y z
N MET A 1 -72.13 -22.86 36.29
CA MET A 1 -71.29 -21.68 36.58
C MET A 1 -69.93 -21.93 35.98
N ASN A 2 -69.63 -21.39 34.77
CA ASN A 2 -68.58 -21.82 33.86
C ASN A 2 -67.44 -20.83 33.94
N GLY A 3 -66.26 -21.29 34.39
CA GLY A 3 -65.03 -20.51 34.38
C GLY A 3 -64.32 -20.58 33.03
N CYS A 4 -64.21 -19.45 32.36
CA CYS A 4 -63.54 -19.30 31.10
C CYS A 4 -62.05 -19.19 31.33
N ARG A 5 -61.24 -20.16 30.82
CA ARG A 5 -59.80 -20.23 30.98
C ARG A 5 -59.15 -19.63 29.73
N ASN A 6 -58.65 -18.38 29.86
CA ASN A 6 -57.90 -17.66 28.82
C ASN A 6 -56.54 -18.29 28.64
N LYS A 7 -56.26 -18.92 27.48
CA LYS A 7 -54.92 -19.38 27.03
C LYS A 7 -54.23 -18.22 26.35
N LYS A 8 -53.21 -17.63 27.01
CA LYS A 8 -52.30 -16.70 26.37
C LYS A 8 -51.28 -17.49 25.54
N ASN A 9 -51.36 -17.40 24.21
CA ASN A 9 -50.34 -17.91 23.30
C ASN A 9 -49.11 -17.01 23.35
N PHE A 10 -48.03 -17.51 23.91
CA PHE A 10 -46.72 -16.86 23.94
C PHE A 10 -45.98 -17.22 22.65
N PHE A 11 -46.02 -16.29 21.65
CA PHE A 11 -45.24 -16.44 20.43
C PHE A 11 -43.80 -16.06 20.73
N PHE A 12 -42.90 -17.06 20.81
CA PHE A 12 -41.48 -16.88 20.91
C PHE A 12 -40.93 -16.54 19.51
N LYS A 13 -40.66 -15.24 19.24
CA LYS A 13 -39.97 -14.82 18.03
C LYS A 13 -38.49 -15.18 18.16
N ILE A 14 -38.09 -16.27 17.50
CA ILE A 14 -36.68 -16.61 17.32
C ILE A 14 -36.06 -15.62 16.31
N LEU A 15 -35.25 -14.71 16.81
CA LEU A 15 -34.45 -13.79 15.98
C LEU A 15 -33.25 -14.57 15.46
N PHE A 16 -33.29 -14.99 14.20
CA PHE A 16 -32.13 -15.60 13.52
C PHE A 16 -31.10 -14.51 13.23
N PHE A 17 -30.07 -14.42 14.05
CA PHE A 17 -28.90 -13.62 13.74
C PHE A 17 -28.09 -14.34 12.64
N ILE A 18 -28.23 -13.88 11.40
CA ILE A 18 -27.36 -14.33 10.31
C ILE A 18 -26.00 -13.66 10.53
N PHE A 19 -25.06 -14.41 11.10
CA PHE A 19 -23.65 -14.05 11.11
C PHE A 19 -23.12 -14.16 9.67
N ILE A 20 -23.03 -13.03 8.97
CA ILE A 20 -22.33 -12.96 7.69
C ILE A 20 -20.83 -13.10 8.02
N LEU A 21 -20.31 -14.32 7.88
CA LEU A 21 -18.87 -14.59 7.90
C LEU A 21 -18.26 -13.97 6.65
N TYR A 22 -17.69 -12.77 6.80
CA TYR A 22 -16.79 -12.24 5.78
C TYR A 22 -15.55 -13.15 5.74
N PRO A 23 -15.20 -13.72 4.57
CA PRO A 23 -13.98 -14.50 4.47
C PRO A 23 -12.79 -13.56 4.72
N HIS A 24 -12.09 -13.76 5.83
CA HIS A 24 -10.78 -13.17 6.04
C HIS A 24 -9.83 -13.89 5.07
N THR A 25 -9.45 -13.21 3.99
CA THR A 25 -8.41 -13.71 3.09
C THR A 25 -7.12 -13.89 3.89
N SER A 26 -6.72 -15.13 4.06
CA SER A 26 -5.51 -15.51 4.76
C SER A 26 -4.28 -15.00 3.99
N SER A 27 -3.23 -14.61 4.69
CA SER A 27 -1.92 -14.22 4.10
C SER A 27 -1.35 -15.25 3.11
N SER A 28 -1.73 -16.54 3.23
CA SER A 28 -1.33 -17.59 2.30
C SER A 28 -1.96 -17.44 0.91
N ASP A 29 -3.17 -16.90 0.81
CA ASP A 29 -3.89 -16.74 -0.46
C ASP A 29 -3.28 -15.61 -1.30
N ILE A 30 -2.84 -14.52 -0.65
CA ILE A 30 -2.17 -13.40 -1.34
C ILE A 30 -0.87 -13.85 -2.02
N ASN A 31 -0.09 -14.71 -1.35
CA ASN A 31 1.15 -15.26 -1.92
C ASN A 31 0.91 -16.17 -3.13
N LYS A 32 -0.21 -16.90 -3.13
CA LYS A 32 -0.61 -17.73 -4.26
C LYS A 32 -1.01 -16.85 -5.45
N GLU A 33 -1.86 -15.84 -5.22
CA GLU A 33 -2.27 -14.88 -6.24
C GLU A 33 -1.07 -14.11 -6.83
N LEU A 34 -0.11 -13.66 -6.00
CA LEU A 34 1.11 -12.99 -6.47
C LEU A 34 1.99 -13.86 -7.36
N LYS A 35 1.95 -15.18 -7.21
CA LYS A 35 2.69 -16.13 -8.05
C LYS A 35 1.97 -16.47 -9.35
N GLU A 36 0.64 -16.48 -9.33
CA GLU A 36 -0.20 -16.88 -10.46
C GLU A 36 -0.52 -15.69 -11.40
N ILE A 37 -0.55 -14.45 -10.89
CA ILE A 37 -0.86 -13.27 -11.69
C ILE A 37 0.43 -12.70 -12.30
N ASN A 38 0.55 -12.81 -13.62
CA ASN A 38 1.66 -12.25 -14.38
C ASN A 38 1.60 -10.71 -14.41
N ALA A 39 2.67 -10.07 -13.92
CA ALA A 39 2.88 -8.62 -13.97
C ALA A 39 1.94 -7.80 -13.09
N ASN A 40 2.07 -7.97 -11.77
CA ASN A 40 1.44 -7.10 -10.79
C ASN A 40 2.21 -5.79 -10.63
N ILE A 41 1.48 -4.73 -10.30
CA ILE A 41 2.02 -3.46 -9.86
C ILE A 41 1.98 -3.43 -8.34
N ILE A 42 3.15 -3.37 -7.72
CA ILE A 42 3.29 -3.37 -6.27
C ILE A 42 3.59 -1.94 -5.83
N PHE A 43 2.60 -1.26 -5.28
CA PHE A 43 2.81 0.02 -4.62
C PHE A 43 3.24 -0.23 -3.17
N LEU A 44 4.31 0.44 -2.76
CA LEU A 44 4.80 0.43 -1.39
C LEU A 44 4.85 1.86 -0.87
N ARG A 45 4.05 2.18 0.15
CA ARG A 45 4.26 3.42 0.87
C ARG A 45 5.58 3.33 1.63
N HIS A 46 6.42 4.38 1.55
CA HIS A 46 7.65 4.45 2.33
C HIS A 46 7.41 4.04 3.79
N SER A 47 8.42 3.46 4.42
CA SER A 47 8.38 3.02 5.81
C SER A 47 8.20 4.18 6.79
N ILE A 48 8.07 3.85 8.08
CA ILE A 48 7.74 4.80 9.14
C ILE A 48 8.75 5.95 9.15
N ALA A 49 8.23 7.16 8.93
CA ALA A 49 8.91 8.43 9.06
C ALA A 49 8.00 9.33 9.91
N PRO A 50 8.30 9.55 11.21
CA PRO A 50 7.42 10.27 12.13
C PRO A 50 7.14 11.71 11.71
N GLY A 51 5.96 12.22 12.07
CA GLY A 51 5.52 13.58 11.78
C GLY A 51 4.69 13.71 10.50
N PHE A 52 4.33 14.94 10.15
CA PHE A 52 3.51 15.30 9.01
C PHE A 52 4.24 16.28 8.10
N GLY A 53 4.13 16.07 6.79
CA GLY A 53 4.79 16.93 5.80
C GLY A 53 6.31 16.86 5.86
N ASP A 54 6.95 17.80 5.21
CA ASP A 54 8.38 18.07 5.28
C ASP A 54 8.57 19.51 5.78
N PRO A 55 9.73 19.88 6.37
CA PRO A 55 10.01 21.25 6.82
C PRO A 55 9.89 22.30 5.69
N ASP A 56 9.64 23.55 6.03
CA ASP A 56 9.50 24.63 5.04
C ASP A 56 10.78 24.85 4.22
N TYR A 57 11.95 24.59 4.84
CA TYR A 57 13.26 24.67 4.20
C TYR A 57 13.64 23.38 3.42
N PHE A 58 12.64 22.55 3.08
CA PHE A 58 12.83 21.32 2.31
C PHE A 58 13.65 21.54 1.03
N ASN A 59 14.66 20.69 0.87
CA ASN A 59 15.47 20.57 -0.34
C ASN A 59 15.58 19.10 -0.75
N LEU A 60 15.20 18.77 -1.97
CA LEU A 60 15.18 17.39 -2.48
C LEU A 60 16.57 16.73 -2.46
N ASN A 61 17.62 17.54 -2.67
CA ASN A 61 19.00 17.05 -2.73
C ASN A 61 19.68 16.97 -1.36
N ASN A 62 19.00 17.34 -0.27
CA ASN A 62 19.57 17.33 1.07
C ASN A 62 18.63 16.63 2.06
N CYS A 63 19.00 15.39 2.43
CA CYS A 63 18.19 14.59 3.34
C CYS A 63 18.03 15.19 4.74
N SER A 64 18.98 16.01 5.21
CA SER A 64 18.88 16.66 6.52
C SER A 64 17.74 17.68 6.60
N THR A 65 17.21 18.12 5.46
CA THR A 65 16.09 19.05 5.34
C THR A 65 14.75 18.34 5.13
N GLN A 66 14.73 17.01 5.22
CA GLN A 66 13.56 16.19 4.95
C GLN A 66 13.11 15.44 6.21
N ARG A 67 11.86 15.05 6.22
CA ARG A 67 11.37 14.06 7.17
C ARG A 67 11.84 12.68 6.74
N ASN A 68 12.64 12.03 7.58
CA ASN A 68 13.32 10.77 7.27
C ASN A 68 12.78 9.60 8.11
N LEU A 69 13.20 8.38 7.78
CA LEU A 69 12.90 7.19 8.56
C LEU A 69 13.47 7.31 9.98
N ASN A 70 12.72 6.80 10.95
CA ASN A 70 13.27 6.53 12.29
C ASN A 70 13.78 5.08 12.38
N ALA A 71 14.24 4.65 13.56
CA ALA A 71 14.75 3.30 13.79
C ALA A 71 13.71 2.22 13.44
N GLU A 72 12.42 2.45 13.77
CA GLU A 72 11.33 1.53 13.43
C GLU A 72 11.12 1.46 11.91
N GLY A 73 11.18 2.59 11.21
CA GLY A 73 11.08 2.62 9.75
C GLY A 73 12.23 1.92 9.04
N ILE A 74 13.45 2.01 9.61
CA ILE A 74 14.62 1.26 9.12
C ILE A 74 14.38 -0.24 9.29
N LEU A 75 13.93 -0.67 10.47
CA LEU A 75 13.61 -2.08 10.74
C LEU A 75 12.47 -2.56 9.83
N GLN A 76 11.39 -1.79 9.70
CA GLN A 76 10.27 -2.09 8.81
C GLN A 76 10.73 -2.29 7.37
N SER A 77 11.61 -1.44 6.86
CA SER A 77 12.15 -1.56 5.49
C SER A 77 12.91 -2.87 5.30
N LYS A 78 13.74 -3.27 6.27
CA LYS A 78 14.47 -4.55 6.24
C LYS A 78 13.52 -5.74 6.28
N ASN A 79 12.47 -5.68 7.11
CA ASN A 79 11.46 -6.75 7.21
C ASN A 79 10.65 -6.89 5.92
N ILE A 80 10.34 -5.77 5.23
CA ILE A 80 9.74 -5.80 3.89
C ILE A 80 10.65 -6.59 2.92
N GLY A 81 11.94 -6.28 2.89
CA GLY A 81 12.89 -7.01 2.03
C GLY A 81 12.99 -8.49 2.38
N ALA A 82 13.05 -8.83 3.67
CA ALA A 82 13.04 -10.20 4.15
C ALA A 82 11.76 -10.95 3.72
N TYR A 83 10.60 -10.29 3.79
CA TYR A 83 9.33 -10.84 3.33
C TYR A 83 9.34 -11.17 1.83
N PHE A 84 9.81 -10.24 1.00
CA PHE A 84 9.94 -10.49 -0.45
C PHE A 84 10.84 -11.69 -0.73
N LYS A 85 11.96 -11.77 -0.03
CA LYS A 85 12.92 -12.87 -0.16
C LYS A 85 12.33 -14.22 0.29
N SER A 86 11.76 -14.28 1.48
CA SER A 86 11.21 -15.54 2.05
C SER A 86 10.02 -16.08 1.26
N ASN A 87 9.24 -15.22 0.62
CA ASN A 87 8.12 -15.60 -0.23
C ASN A 87 8.48 -15.74 -1.71
N ASN A 88 9.76 -15.62 -2.06
CA ASN A 88 10.25 -15.71 -3.44
C ASN A 88 9.51 -14.78 -4.42
N LEU A 89 9.15 -13.56 -3.95
CA LEU A 89 8.47 -12.55 -4.75
C LEU A 89 9.46 -11.91 -5.72
N ARG A 90 9.34 -12.23 -7.00
CA ARG A 90 10.24 -11.73 -8.04
C ARG A 90 9.73 -10.42 -8.59
N PHE A 91 10.65 -9.49 -8.81
CA PHE A 91 10.40 -8.21 -9.50
C PHE A 91 11.46 -8.00 -10.58
N SER A 92 11.13 -7.20 -11.59
CA SER A 92 12.07 -6.80 -12.65
C SER A 92 12.68 -5.44 -12.37
N GLU A 93 11.92 -4.56 -11.72
CA GLU A 93 12.30 -3.18 -11.47
C GLU A 93 11.80 -2.74 -10.08
N VAL A 94 12.59 -1.90 -9.44
CA VAL A 94 12.21 -1.13 -8.27
C VAL A 94 12.37 0.35 -8.61
N LEU A 95 11.27 1.08 -8.59
CA LEU A 95 11.27 2.52 -8.79
C LEU A 95 10.93 3.22 -7.47
N SER A 96 11.59 4.32 -7.20
CA SER A 96 11.44 5.11 -5.98
C SER A 96 11.11 6.56 -6.28
N SER A 97 10.33 7.18 -5.40
CA SER A 97 10.33 8.64 -5.28
C SER A 97 11.74 9.16 -4.96
N GLU A 98 12.04 10.38 -5.35
CA GLU A 98 13.31 11.05 -5.09
C GLU A 98 13.45 11.50 -3.61
N TRP A 99 12.41 11.43 -2.78
CA TRP A 99 12.46 11.73 -1.34
C TRP A 99 13.34 10.73 -0.60
N CYS A 100 14.15 11.22 0.35
CA CYS A 100 15.11 10.37 1.08
C CYS A 100 14.44 9.18 1.77
N ARG A 101 13.29 9.37 2.46
CA ARG A 101 12.56 8.27 3.08
C ARG A 101 12.12 7.16 2.11
N CYS A 102 11.82 7.50 0.84
CA CYS A 102 11.50 6.51 -0.18
C CYS A 102 12.77 5.81 -0.68
N LYS A 103 13.85 6.56 -0.92
CA LYS A 103 15.16 6.02 -1.32
C LYS A 103 15.70 5.07 -0.24
N ASP A 104 15.62 5.46 1.03
CA ASP A 104 16.07 4.63 2.15
C ASP A 104 15.22 3.36 2.28
N THR A 105 13.88 3.47 2.16
CA THR A 105 12.99 2.30 2.13
C THR A 105 13.38 1.36 0.98
N SER A 106 13.61 1.89 -0.22
CA SER A 106 13.99 1.11 -1.41
C SER A 106 15.33 0.43 -1.25
N SER A 107 16.34 1.16 -0.76
CA SER A 107 17.69 0.64 -0.53
C SER A 107 17.71 -0.47 0.50
N LEU A 108 17.03 -0.27 1.64
CA LEU A 108 16.99 -1.24 2.73
C LEU A 108 16.20 -2.50 2.40
N ALA A 109 15.12 -2.38 1.61
CA ALA A 109 14.27 -3.51 1.27
C ALA A 109 14.77 -4.27 0.03
N PHE A 110 15.29 -3.58 -0.98
CA PHE A 110 15.54 -4.15 -2.30
C PHE A 110 16.99 -4.00 -2.80
N GLY A 111 17.79 -3.16 -2.15
CA GLY A 111 19.16 -2.87 -2.55
C GLY A 111 19.22 -1.85 -3.68
N SER A 112 19.00 -2.27 -4.92
CA SER A 112 19.05 -1.40 -6.09
C SER A 112 17.67 -0.86 -6.50
N PHE A 113 17.63 0.40 -6.94
CA PHE A 113 16.41 1.06 -7.43
C PHE A 113 16.76 2.21 -8.36
N GLU A 114 15.77 2.69 -9.12
CA GLU A 114 15.85 3.91 -9.92
C GLU A 114 14.86 4.94 -9.40
N THR A 115 15.21 6.23 -9.36
CA THR A 115 14.28 7.28 -8.97
C THR A 115 13.45 7.78 -10.15
N LYS A 116 12.19 8.09 -9.87
CA LYS A 116 11.24 8.66 -10.83
C LYS A 116 10.45 9.79 -10.19
N ASN A 117 10.46 10.96 -10.82
CA ASN A 117 9.76 12.16 -10.33
C ASN A 117 8.24 11.96 -10.25
N PHE A 118 7.65 11.11 -11.09
CA PHE A 118 6.21 10.81 -11.03
C PHE A 118 5.79 10.02 -9.78
N LEU A 119 6.74 9.54 -8.97
CA LEU A 119 6.49 8.94 -7.65
C LEU A 119 6.64 9.92 -6.49
N ASN A 120 6.98 11.19 -6.78
CA ASN A 120 7.21 12.22 -5.77
C ASN A 120 5.92 12.65 -5.08
N SER A 121 6.06 13.14 -3.84
CA SER A 121 4.93 13.66 -3.07
C SER A 121 4.40 14.97 -3.66
N PHE A 122 3.11 15.07 -3.82
CA PHE A 122 2.40 16.33 -4.10
C PHE A 122 1.50 16.76 -2.92
N TYR A 123 1.83 16.31 -1.70
CA TYR A 123 1.08 16.63 -0.49
C TYR A 123 1.12 18.11 -0.14
N SER A 124 2.30 18.73 -0.18
CA SER A 124 2.48 20.13 0.12
C SER A 124 1.93 20.99 -1.03
N SER A 125 1.34 22.15 -0.70
CA SER A 125 0.87 23.16 -1.68
C SER A 125 1.96 23.54 -2.70
N LYS A 126 3.23 23.58 -2.28
CA LYS A 126 4.39 23.82 -3.14
C LYS A 126 4.47 22.83 -4.31
N PHE A 127 4.06 21.58 -4.10
CA PHE A 127 4.15 20.48 -5.08
C PHE A 127 2.81 20.06 -5.68
N ALA A 128 1.69 20.55 -5.13
CA ALA A 128 0.33 20.18 -5.56
C ALA A 128 0.08 20.38 -7.07
N LYS A 129 0.71 21.41 -7.68
CA LYS A 129 0.63 21.68 -9.11
C LYS A 129 1.16 20.55 -10.00
N ASN A 130 2.03 19.68 -9.46
CA ASN A 130 2.65 18.59 -10.22
C ASN A 130 1.75 17.33 -10.29
N LYS A 131 0.67 17.27 -9.48
CA LYS A 131 -0.19 16.10 -9.36
C LYS A 131 -0.61 15.52 -10.70
N ASN A 132 -1.21 16.34 -11.56
CA ASN A 132 -1.81 15.87 -12.82
C ASN A 132 -0.75 15.31 -13.77
N SER A 133 0.38 15.99 -13.96
CA SER A 133 1.48 15.51 -14.81
C SER A 133 2.11 14.23 -14.25
N GLN A 134 2.37 14.17 -12.93
CA GLN A 134 2.93 12.99 -12.29
C GLN A 134 2.01 11.76 -12.45
N MET A 135 0.69 11.93 -12.24
CA MET A 135 -0.26 10.84 -12.41
C MET A 135 -0.40 10.38 -13.85
N LEU A 136 -0.30 11.30 -14.82
CA LEU A 136 -0.28 10.94 -16.24
C LEU A 136 0.96 10.10 -16.59
N ASP A 137 2.14 10.52 -16.13
CA ASP A 137 3.40 9.83 -16.37
C ASP A 137 3.43 8.44 -15.69
N LEU A 138 2.94 8.33 -14.46
CA LEU A 138 2.79 7.07 -13.74
C LEU A 138 1.89 6.10 -14.52
N ARG A 139 0.72 6.55 -14.97
CA ARG A 139 -0.22 5.73 -15.76
C ARG A 139 0.39 5.30 -17.08
N LYS A 140 1.09 6.19 -17.77
CA LYS A 140 1.81 5.91 -19.04
C LYS A 140 2.90 4.87 -18.80
N TYR A 141 3.68 4.99 -17.72
CA TYR A 141 4.74 4.05 -17.37
C TYR A 141 4.16 2.64 -17.14
N ILE A 142 3.15 2.52 -16.27
CA ILE A 142 2.50 1.25 -15.96
C ILE A 142 1.87 0.59 -17.21
N LYS A 143 1.19 1.37 -18.05
CA LYS A 143 0.61 0.89 -19.31
C LYS A 143 1.66 0.28 -20.24
N ASN A 144 2.85 0.88 -20.30
CA ASN A 144 3.95 0.46 -21.18
C ASN A 144 4.86 -0.60 -20.57
N PHE A 145 4.70 -0.93 -19.30
CA PHE A 145 5.48 -1.94 -18.61
C PHE A 145 5.24 -3.33 -19.22
N LYS A 146 6.28 -3.97 -19.76
CA LYS A 146 6.17 -5.22 -20.55
C LYS A 146 6.63 -6.48 -19.83
N SER A 147 7.31 -6.34 -18.67
CA SER A 147 7.83 -7.49 -17.94
C SER A 147 6.71 -8.40 -17.43
N LYS A 148 7.00 -9.70 -17.37
CA LYS A 148 6.16 -10.71 -16.71
C LYS A 148 6.43 -10.81 -15.19
N LYS A 149 7.43 -10.06 -14.68
CA LYS A 149 7.73 -9.95 -13.25
C LYS A 149 7.07 -8.69 -12.69
N ASN A 150 6.93 -8.64 -11.37
CA ASN A 150 6.35 -7.49 -10.69
C ASN A 150 7.17 -6.20 -10.91
N LEU A 151 6.48 -5.08 -10.90
CA LEU A 151 7.03 -3.73 -10.81
C LEU A 151 6.80 -3.22 -9.38
N VAL A 152 7.85 -2.83 -8.68
CA VAL A 152 7.76 -2.24 -7.33
C VAL A 152 7.89 -0.71 -7.43
N LEU A 153 6.94 0.00 -6.83
CA LEU A 153 6.84 1.45 -6.82
C LEU A 153 6.85 1.95 -5.38
N VAL A 154 8.01 2.42 -4.90
CA VAL A 154 8.15 2.97 -3.54
C VAL A 154 7.83 4.47 -3.57
N THR A 155 6.75 4.86 -2.91
CA THR A 155 6.20 6.19 -3.03
C THR A 155 5.49 6.67 -1.75
N HIS A 156 4.65 7.67 -1.87
CA HIS A 156 3.94 8.35 -0.80
C HIS A 156 2.45 7.99 -0.79
N TYR A 157 1.85 8.13 0.39
CA TYR A 157 0.42 7.88 0.56
C TYR A 157 -0.43 8.63 -0.47
N VAL A 158 -0.11 9.91 -0.75
CA VAL A 158 -0.90 10.75 -1.69
C VAL A 158 -0.89 10.21 -3.13
N VAL A 159 0.23 9.64 -3.56
CA VAL A 159 0.35 9.04 -4.90
C VAL A 159 -0.48 7.77 -4.99
N ILE A 160 -0.40 6.92 -3.96
CA ILE A 160 -1.17 5.67 -3.91
C ILE A 160 -2.67 5.97 -3.80
N SER A 161 -3.06 6.92 -2.95
CA SER A 161 -4.46 7.32 -2.81
C SER A 161 -5.05 7.85 -4.11
N GLU A 162 -4.29 8.66 -4.85
CA GLU A 162 -4.74 9.19 -6.14
C GLU A 162 -4.78 8.12 -7.23
N ALA A 163 -3.85 7.16 -7.20
CA ALA A 163 -3.80 6.09 -8.20
C ALA A 163 -4.88 5.04 -7.98
N LEU A 164 -5.10 4.63 -6.72
CA LEU A 164 -5.87 3.44 -6.35
C LEU A 164 -7.13 3.74 -5.52
N ASN A 165 -7.40 5.00 -5.20
CA ASN A 165 -8.45 5.39 -4.25
C ASN A 165 -8.34 4.66 -2.90
N TYR A 166 -7.10 4.45 -2.42
CA TYR A 166 -6.78 3.72 -1.20
C TYR A 166 -5.67 4.42 -0.42
N ALA A 167 -5.87 4.65 0.88
CA ALA A 167 -4.92 5.34 1.77
C ALA A 167 -4.11 4.32 2.60
N PRO A 168 -2.91 3.92 2.15
CA PRO A 168 -2.12 2.90 2.84
C PRO A 168 -1.46 3.46 4.10
N SER A 169 -1.20 2.58 5.08
CA SER A 169 -0.31 2.83 6.22
C SER A 169 1.15 2.88 5.78
N SER A 170 2.07 3.38 6.63
CA SER A 170 3.53 3.33 6.36
C SER A 170 3.99 1.88 6.20
N GLY A 171 4.80 1.61 5.17
CA GLY A 171 5.30 0.27 4.86
C GLY A 171 4.25 -0.71 4.35
N GLU A 172 3.03 -0.25 4.09
CA GLU A 172 1.99 -1.11 3.52
C GLU A 172 2.22 -1.32 2.02
N ILE A 173 2.09 -2.57 1.62
CA ILE A 173 2.16 -3.04 0.24
C ILE A 173 0.74 -3.10 -0.30
N VAL A 174 0.50 -2.47 -1.43
CA VAL A 174 -0.78 -2.52 -2.16
C VAL A 174 -0.51 -3.07 -3.55
N ILE A 175 -1.14 -4.21 -3.85
CA ILE A 175 -0.95 -4.91 -5.12
C ILE A 175 -2.11 -4.57 -6.03
N SER A 176 -1.82 -4.14 -7.24
CA SER A 176 -2.81 -3.88 -8.25
C SER A 176 -2.49 -4.52 -9.59
N ASP A 177 -3.49 -4.63 -10.44
CA ASP A 177 -3.31 -4.88 -11.87
C ASP A 177 -2.90 -3.59 -12.61
N LYS A 178 -2.64 -3.69 -13.91
CA LYS A 178 -2.30 -2.53 -14.75
C LYS A 178 -3.49 -1.59 -15.03
N LYS A 179 -4.68 -1.99 -14.66
CA LYS A 179 -5.90 -1.16 -14.74
C LYS A 179 -6.18 -0.43 -13.42
N PHE A 180 -5.25 -0.55 -12.44
CA PHE A 180 -5.34 0.02 -11.10
C PHE A 180 -6.44 -0.59 -10.21
N ASN A 181 -6.92 -1.80 -10.52
CA ASN A 181 -7.76 -2.55 -9.61
C ASN A 181 -6.89 -3.15 -8.51
N ILE A 182 -7.26 -2.94 -7.25
CA ILE A 182 -6.55 -3.54 -6.11
C ILE A 182 -6.86 -5.03 -6.07
N ILE A 183 -5.80 -5.84 -6.03
CA ILE A 183 -5.84 -7.30 -5.90
C ILE A 183 -5.72 -7.69 -4.43
N GLY A 184 -4.85 -6.98 -3.67
CA GLY A 184 -4.65 -7.25 -2.26
C GLY A 184 -3.80 -6.18 -1.58
N THR A 185 -3.85 -6.17 -0.25
CA THR A 185 -3.02 -5.30 0.59
C THR A 185 -2.33 -6.12 1.66
N PHE A 186 -1.13 -5.71 2.04
CA PHE A 186 -0.34 -6.44 3.00
C PHE A 186 0.50 -5.50 3.89
N LYS A 187 0.50 -5.77 5.20
CA LYS A 187 1.34 -5.07 6.18
C LYS A 187 2.37 -6.04 6.75
N THR A 188 3.64 -5.68 6.65
CA THR A 188 4.67 -6.42 7.39
C THR A 188 4.60 -6.02 8.87
N ASN A 189 4.58 -7.00 9.75
CA ASN A 189 4.77 -6.74 11.18
C ASN A 189 6.21 -6.28 11.40
N TYR A 190 6.40 -5.33 12.34
CA TYR A 190 7.76 -4.86 12.72
C TYR A 190 8.43 -5.87 13.65
#